data_f317a4780b1526974dad83d2ac0003ed
#
_entry.id   f317a4780b1526974dad83d2ac0003ed
#
_cell.length_a   1.000
_cell.length_b   1.000
_cell.length_c   1.000
_cell.angle_alpha   90.00
_cell.angle_beta   90.00
_cell.angle_gamma   90.00
#
_symmetry.space_group_name_H-M   'P 1'
#
loop_
_entity.id
_entity.type
_entity.pdbx_description
1 polymer ?
#
loop_
_entity_poly.entity_id
_entity_poly.type
_entity_poly.pdbx_seq_one_letter_code
_entity_poly.pdbx_strand_id
1 'polypeptide(L)'
;VTRNRLWASAALAVFVAGCAGGERIGGPLSLEVDAASPVAVLSAINENGQRCWFRAKSKDFARLALVPELDTRVGNPRLLVVERGKASGLPKLVIEASGEPVKITTYGPLSDQSVSARINDDVIAWSTGRKDC
;
A
#
# COMPACT_ATOMS: atom_id res chain seq x y z
N VAL A 1 -65.50 -31.65 22.58
CA VAL A 1 -64.10 -32.00 22.56
C VAL A 1 -63.34 -30.85 21.85
N THR A 2 -62.75 -29.99 22.61
CA THR A 2 -61.98 -28.83 22.13
C THR A 2 -60.49 -29.21 22.05
N ARG A 3 -59.97 -29.35 20.82
CA ARG A 3 -58.52 -29.52 20.61
C ARG A 3 -57.90 -28.17 20.43
N ASN A 4 -57.23 -27.65 21.49
CA ASN A 4 -56.37 -26.49 21.42
C ASN A 4 -55.07 -26.87 20.65
N ARG A 5 -54.91 -26.33 19.46
CA ARG A 5 -53.62 -26.33 18.77
C ARG A 5 -52.85 -25.11 19.19
N LEU A 6 -51.87 -25.32 20.05
CA LEU A 6 -50.83 -24.31 20.35
C LEU A 6 -49.89 -24.22 19.15
N TRP A 7 -49.91 -23.11 18.46
CA TRP A 7 -48.94 -22.75 17.45
C TRP A 7 -47.74 -22.14 18.16
N ALA A 8 -46.66 -22.88 18.23
CA ALA A 8 -45.39 -22.39 18.67
C ALA A 8 -44.74 -21.60 17.52
N SER A 9 -44.76 -20.28 17.64
CA SER A 9 -43.99 -19.40 16.73
C SER A 9 -42.54 -19.47 17.10
N ALA A 10 -41.74 -20.17 16.31
CA ALA A 10 -40.28 -20.13 16.41
C ALA A 10 -39.76 -18.81 15.80
N ALA A 11 -39.35 -17.89 16.66
CA ALA A 11 -38.68 -16.69 16.23
C ALA A 11 -37.26 -17.06 15.80
N LEU A 12 -36.99 -16.99 14.50
CA LEU A 12 -35.65 -17.17 13.93
C LEU A 12 -34.88 -15.89 14.17
N ALA A 13 -33.99 -15.89 15.16
CA ALA A 13 -33.06 -14.78 15.38
C ALA A 13 -31.96 -14.86 14.33
N VAL A 14 -32.03 -13.98 13.32
CA VAL A 14 -30.95 -13.80 12.36
C VAL A 14 -29.85 -13.01 13.05
N PHE A 15 -28.77 -13.68 13.44
CA PHE A 15 -27.54 -13.03 13.85
C PHE A 15 -26.84 -12.48 12.61
N VAL A 16 -26.96 -11.19 12.36
CA VAL A 16 -26.12 -10.48 11.42
C VAL A 16 -24.74 -10.35 12.09
N ALA A 17 -23.84 -11.25 11.74
CA ALA A 17 -22.44 -11.08 12.09
C ALA A 17 -21.91 -9.90 11.27
N GLY A 18 -21.91 -8.71 11.89
CA GLY A 18 -21.24 -7.55 11.32
C GLY A 18 -19.75 -7.86 11.24
N CYS A 19 -19.19 -7.89 10.03
CA CYS A 19 -17.76 -7.85 9.87
C CYS A 19 -17.27 -6.52 10.44
N ALA A 20 -16.69 -6.55 11.64
CA ALA A 20 -15.94 -5.42 12.16
C ALA A 20 -14.77 -5.19 11.20
N GLY A 21 -14.83 -4.13 10.37
CA GLY A 21 -13.75 -3.74 9.49
C GLY A 21 -12.55 -3.29 10.32
N GLY A 22 -11.59 -4.19 10.58
CA GLY A 22 -10.28 -3.84 11.11
C GLY A 22 -9.48 -3.03 10.10
N GLU A 23 -8.50 -2.23 10.55
CA GLU A 23 -7.54 -1.59 9.68
C GLU A 23 -6.87 -2.63 8.77
N ARG A 24 -6.83 -2.33 7.46
CA ARG A 24 -6.19 -3.21 6.50
C ARG A 24 -4.68 -2.96 6.52
N ILE A 25 -3.91 -4.02 6.74
CA ILE A 25 -2.46 -4.01 6.59
C ILE A 25 -2.13 -4.57 5.22
N GLY A 26 -1.32 -3.84 4.44
CA GLY A 26 -0.97 -4.23 3.08
C GLY A 26 0.08 -5.33 3.01
N GLY A 27 0.98 -5.37 3.97
CA GLY A 27 2.12 -6.27 3.95
C GLY A 27 3.14 -5.92 2.85
N PRO A 28 4.19 -6.75 2.68
CA PRO A 28 5.11 -6.61 1.57
C PRO A 28 4.41 -6.82 0.23
N LEU A 29 4.76 -6.01 -0.77
CA LEU A 29 4.22 -6.11 -2.13
C LEU A 29 5.25 -6.77 -3.04
N SER A 30 4.79 -7.58 -3.98
CA SER A 30 5.59 -8.10 -5.08
C SER A 30 4.71 -8.23 -6.31
N LEU A 31 5.04 -7.51 -7.38
CA LEU A 31 4.30 -7.57 -8.64
C LEU A 31 5.22 -7.36 -9.84
N GLU A 32 4.83 -7.91 -10.97
CA GLU A 32 5.44 -7.60 -12.27
C GLU A 32 4.57 -6.61 -13.02
N VAL A 33 5.21 -5.69 -13.73
CA VAL A 33 4.53 -4.64 -14.49
C VAL A 33 5.14 -4.51 -15.87
N ASP A 34 4.31 -4.09 -16.82
CA ASP A 34 4.75 -3.69 -18.15
C ASP A 34 5.22 -2.24 -18.10
N ALA A 35 6.51 -2.05 -17.93
CA ALA A 35 7.15 -0.75 -17.85
C ALA A 35 8.41 -0.74 -18.73
N ALA A 36 8.80 0.43 -19.22
CA ALA A 36 9.97 0.59 -20.08
C ALA A 36 11.29 0.21 -19.38
N SER A 37 11.40 0.51 -18.08
CA SER A 37 12.56 0.16 -17.26
C SER A 37 12.22 0.29 -15.76
N PRO A 38 13.04 -0.32 -14.88
CA PRO A 38 12.93 -0.10 -13.44
C PRO A 38 13.00 1.38 -13.03
N VAL A 39 13.92 2.15 -13.62
CA VAL A 39 14.05 3.59 -13.35
C VAL A 39 12.81 4.35 -13.79
N ALA A 40 12.25 4.04 -14.96
CA ALA A 40 11.06 4.74 -15.46
C ALA A 40 9.85 4.57 -14.55
N VAL A 41 9.57 3.35 -14.09
CA VAL A 41 8.43 3.10 -13.20
C VAL A 41 8.64 3.72 -11.82
N LEU A 42 9.85 3.64 -11.27
CA LEU A 42 10.13 4.28 -9.97
C LEU A 42 10.11 5.81 -10.05
N SER A 43 10.53 6.40 -11.17
CA SER A 43 10.41 7.84 -11.40
C SER A 43 8.94 8.28 -11.36
N ALA A 44 8.05 7.52 -12.00
CA ALA A 44 6.61 7.79 -11.98
C ALA A 44 6.02 7.65 -10.56
N ILE A 45 6.40 6.59 -9.84
CA ILE A 45 5.97 6.39 -8.45
C ILE A 45 6.47 7.51 -7.56
N ASN A 46 7.74 7.93 -7.72
CA ASN A 46 8.30 9.05 -6.94
C ASN A 46 7.58 10.36 -7.21
N GLU A 47 7.35 10.70 -8.46
CA GLU A 47 6.65 11.94 -8.82
C GLU A 47 5.23 11.98 -8.23
N ASN A 48 4.48 10.90 -8.39
CA ASN A 48 3.12 10.81 -7.84
C ASN A 48 3.13 10.77 -6.31
N GLY A 49 4.07 10.06 -5.69
CA GLY A 49 4.22 10.01 -4.23
C GLY A 49 4.56 11.37 -3.64
N GLN A 50 5.50 12.12 -4.23
CA GLN A 50 5.80 13.49 -3.80
C GLN A 50 4.56 14.37 -3.85
N ARG A 51 3.75 14.25 -4.88
CA ARG A 51 2.52 15.04 -5.05
C ARG A 51 1.40 14.58 -4.11
N CYS A 52 1.09 13.29 -4.07
CA CYS A 52 -0.09 12.75 -3.39
C CYS A 52 0.12 12.54 -1.89
N TRP A 53 1.32 12.14 -1.47
CA TRP A 53 1.61 11.86 -0.07
C TRP A 53 2.12 13.07 0.70
N PHE A 54 2.91 13.93 0.06
CA PHE A 54 3.63 15.01 0.74
C PHE A 54 3.12 16.40 0.40
N ARG A 55 3.06 16.79 -0.86
CA ARG A 55 2.52 18.12 -1.23
C ARG A 55 1.02 18.26 -0.91
N ALA A 56 0.27 17.18 -1.04
CA ALA A 56 -1.14 17.14 -0.62
C ALA A 56 -1.33 17.05 0.91
N LYS A 57 -0.24 16.98 1.68
CA LYS A 57 -0.24 16.94 3.15
C LYS A 57 -1.11 15.83 3.73
N SER A 58 -1.02 14.63 3.16
CA SER A 58 -1.69 13.45 3.70
C SER A 58 -1.20 13.16 5.13
N LYS A 59 -2.13 12.98 6.06
CA LYS A 59 -1.81 12.74 7.48
C LYS A 59 -1.02 11.46 7.71
N ASP A 60 -1.25 10.44 6.90
CA ASP A 60 -0.57 9.15 7.00
C ASP A 60 0.94 9.26 6.74
N PHE A 61 1.36 10.30 6.03
CA PHE A 61 2.74 10.54 5.65
C PHE A 61 3.38 11.76 6.36
N ALA A 62 2.71 12.33 7.36
CA ALA A 62 3.14 13.58 7.99
C ALA A 62 4.56 13.53 8.59
N ARG A 63 5.00 12.37 9.06
CA ARG A 63 6.32 12.15 9.66
C ARG A 63 7.33 11.48 8.72
N LEU A 64 6.95 11.29 7.48
CA LEU A 64 7.73 10.55 6.50
C LEU A 64 8.22 11.47 5.40
N ALA A 65 9.21 10.98 4.65
CA ALA A 65 9.70 11.58 3.42
C ALA A 65 10.04 10.46 2.42
N LEU A 66 10.03 10.79 1.14
CA LEU A 66 10.37 9.87 0.07
C LEU A 66 11.70 10.32 -0.55
N VAL A 67 12.69 9.44 -0.56
CA VAL A 67 14.03 9.69 -1.08
C VAL A 67 14.29 8.77 -2.26
N PRO A 68 14.42 9.29 -3.49
CA PRO A 68 14.75 8.47 -4.63
C PRO A 68 16.25 8.15 -4.68
N GLU A 69 16.56 6.88 -4.94
CA GLU A 69 17.89 6.38 -5.27
C GLU A 69 17.81 5.65 -6.61
N LEU A 70 17.87 6.39 -7.70
CA LEU A 70 17.65 5.88 -9.05
C LEU A 70 18.94 5.59 -9.82
N ASP A 71 20.10 5.80 -9.23
CA ASP A 71 21.39 5.45 -9.81
C ASP A 71 21.58 3.93 -9.78
N THR A 72 21.67 3.31 -10.94
CA THR A 72 21.79 1.87 -11.09
C THR A 72 23.21 1.33 -11.12
N ARG A 73 24.22 2.19 -10.93
CA ARG A 73 25.63 1.76 -10.93
C ARG A 73 25.99 0.89 -9.73
N VAL A 74 25.23 0.97 -8.64
CA VAL A 74 25.48 0.28 -7.37
C VAL A 74 24.23 -0.48 -6.91
N GLY A 75 23.64 -1.29 -7.77
CA GLY A 75 22.47 -2.11 -7.44
C GLY A 75 21.18 -1.65 -8.11
N ASN A 76 20.07 -2.17 -7.64
CA ASN A 76 18.77 -1.86 -8.21
C ASN A 76 18.31 -0.45 -7.81
N PRO A 77 17.63 0.29 -8.70
CA PRO A 77 17.00 1.55 -8.33
C PRO A 77 15.90 1.31 -7.29
N ARG A 78 15.74 2.26 -6.40
CA ARG A 78 14.77 2.17 -5.31
C ARG A 78 14.32 3.54 -4.82
N LEU A 79 13.18 3.54 -4.15
CA LEU A 79 12.68 4.69 -3.39
C LEU A 79 12.70 4.31 -1.91
N LEU A 80 13.16 5.21 -1.08
CA LEU A 80 13.22 5.02 0.36
C LEU A 80 12.15 5.87 1.04
N VAL A 81 11.26 5.24 1.79
CA VAL A 81 10.41 5.94 2.74
C VAL A 81 11.18 6.03 4.06
N VAL A 82 11.50 7.23 4.48
CA VAL A 82 12.31 7.51 5.65
C VAL A 82 11.54 8.37 6.65
N GLU A 83 12.01 8.41 7.89
CA GLU A 83 11.52 9.39 8.86
C GLU A 83 11.98 10.78 8.42
N ARG A 84 11.06 11.76 8.44
CA ARG A 84 11.36 13.14 8.05
C ARG A 84 12.50 13.70 8.90
N GLY A 85 13.48 14.32 8.26
CA GLY A 85 14.68 14.86 8.90
C GLY A 85 15.75 13.83 9.22
N LYS A 86 15.54 12.54 8.89
CA LYS A 86 16.49 11.44 9.13
C LYS A 86 16.73 10.62 7.87
N ALA A 87 16.99 11.29 6.74
CA ALA A 87 17.19 10.65 5.44
C ALA A 87 18.41 9.70 5.39
N SER A 88 19.38 9.89 6.27
CA SER A 88 20.55 9.01 6.42
C SER A 88 20.34 7.82 7.35
N GLY A 89 19.18 7.74 8.02
CA GLY A 89 18.81 6.62 8.87
C GLY A 89 18.35 5.40 8.08
N LEU A 90 18.00 4.32 8.79
CA LEU A 90 17.42 3.15 8.18
C LEU A 90 16.04 3.49 7.57
N PRO A 91 15.77 3.09 6.33
CA PRO A 91 14.46 3.31 5.73
C PRO A 91 13.36 2.56 6.47
N LYS A 92 12.18 3.17 6.54
CA LYS A 92 10.97 2.54 7.08
C LYS A 92 10.32 1.62 6.05
N LEU A 93 10.49 1.92 4.78
CA LEU A 93 10.06 1.08 3.66
C LEU A 93 10.99 1.32 2.46
N VAL A 94 11.24 0.27 1.71
CA VAL A 94 11.94 0.33 0.43
C VAL A 94 10.96 -0.09 -0.66
N ILE A 95 10.91 0.68 -1.74
CA ILE A 95 10.22 0.34 -2.98
C ILE A 95 11.29 0.14 -4.02
N GLU A 96 11.54 -1.09 -4.43
CA GLU A 96 12.62 -1.45 -5.35
C GLU A 96 12.04 -1.98 -6.65
N ALA A 97 12.72 -1.72 -7.76
CA ALA A 97 12.35 -2.28 -9.04
C ALA A 97 13.56 -2.88 -9.74
N SER A 98 13.36 -4.00 -10.43
CA SER A 98 14.42 -4.72 -11.11
C SER A 98 13.91 -5.59 -12.26
N GLY A 99 14.79 -5.89 -13.19
CA GLY A 99 14.58 -6.93 -14.19
C GLY A 99 13.73 -6.54 -15.41
N GLU A 100 13.55 -7.53 -16.28
CA GLU A 100 12.71 -7.46 -17.47
C GLU A 100 12.04 -8.84 -17.66
N PRO A 101 10.70 -8.94 -17.48
CA PRO A 101 9.77 -7.86 -17.10
C PRO A 101 10.13 -7.19 -15.78
N VAL A 102 9.69 -5.93 -15.61
CA VAL A 102 10.02 -5.16 -14.41
C VAL A 102 9.25 -5.70 -13.20
N LYS A 103 9.99 -6.09 -12.18
CA LYS A 103 9.43 -6.52 -10.92
C LYS A 103 9.59 -5.42 -9.87
N ILE A 104 8.48 -5.07 -9.20
CA ILE A 104 8.46 -4.13 -8.09
C ILE A 104 8.26 -4.91 -6.80
N THR A 105 9.06 -4.59 -5.78
CA THR A 105 8.93 -5.15 -4.44
C THR A 105 8.91 -4.04 -3.40
N THR A 106 8.14 -4.21 -2.35
CA THR A 106 8.18 -3.36 -1.16
C THR A 106 8.52 -4.18 0.06
N TYR A 107 9.36 -3.64 0.93
CA TYR A 107 9.75 -4.30 2.17
C TYR A 107 10.21 -3.28 3.22
N GLY A 108 10.10 -3.63 4.48
CA GLY A 108 10.50 -2.82 5.61
C GLY A 108 9.47 -2.76 6.72
N PRO A 109 9.77 -2.12 7.86
CA PRO A 109 8.89 -2.08 9.03
C PRO A 109 7.49 -1.52 8.78
N LEU A 110 7.35 -0.57 7.84
CA LEU A 110 6.02 -0.02 7.49
C LEU A 110 5.09 -1.04 6.84
N SER A 111 5.61 -2.16 6.31
CA SER A 111 4.79 -3.21 5.71
C SER A 111 3.78 -3.81 6.71
N ASP A 112 4.09 -3.78 7.99
CA ASP A 112 3.25 -4.31 9.06
C ASP A 112 2.32 -3.25 9.68
N GLN A 113 2.28 -2.03 9.13
CA GLN A 113 1.45 -0.94 9.60
C GLN A 113 0.31 -0.64 8.60
N SER A 114 -0.75 -0.01 9.09
CA SER A 114 -1.95 0.28 8.28
C SER A 114 -1.66 1.13 7.03
N VAL A 115 -0.69 2.05 7.10
CA VAL A 115 -0.29 2.89 5.95
C VAL A 115 0.22 2.07 4.76
N SER A 116 0.70 0.84 4.99
CA SER A 116 1.17 -0.04 3.92
C SER A 116 0.10 -0.41 2.91
N ALA A 117 -1.16 -0.53 3.34
CA ALA A 117 -2.26 -0.80 2.42
C ALA A 117 -2.43 0.32 1.39
N ARG A 118 -2.37 1.57 1.83
CA ARG A 118 -2.42 2.72 0.93
C ARG A 118 -1.19 2.80 0.03
N ILE A 119 0.00 2.60 0.59
CA ILE A 119 1.24 2.59 -0.20
C ILE A 119 1.14 1.56 -1.32
N ASN A 120 0.71 0.34 -1.01
CA ASN A 120 0.59 -0.72 -2.00
C ASN A 120 -0.44 -0.38 -3.09
N ASP A 121 -1.61 0.11 -2.71
CA ASP A 121 -2.64 0.53 -3.67
C ASP A 121 -2.14 1.62 -4.61
N ASP A 122 -1.46 2.62 -4.08
CA ASP A 122 -0.89 3.72 -4.87
C ASP A 122 0.26 3.24 -5.77
N VAL A 123 1.17 2.41 -5.25
CA VAL A 123 2.27 1.83 -6.04
C VAL A 123 1.72 1.00 -7.21
N ILE A 124 0.71 0.16 -6.97
CA ILE A 124 0.06 -0.62 -8.02
C ILE A 124 -0.55 0.30 -9.07
N ALA A 125 -1.33 1.29 -8.66
CA ALA A 125 -2.01 2.22 -9.56
C ALA A 125 -1.00 3.01 -10.41
N TRP A 126 0.02 3.60 -9.78
CA TRP A 126 1.00 4.43 -10.49
C TRP A 126 1.96 3.62 -11.36
N SER A 127 2.24 2.36 -10.99
CA SER A 127 3.04 1.47 -11.82
C SER A 127 2.35 1.03 -13.11
N THR A 128 1.03 1.16 -13.19
CA THR A 128 0.22 0.85 -14.37
C THR A 128 -0.14 2.10 -15.20
N GLY A 129 0.42 3.25 -14.87
CA GLY A 129 0.26 4.50 -15.61
C GLY A 129 -0.81 5.45 -15.07
N ARG A 130 -1.52 5.10 -14.00
CA ARG A 130 -2.44 6.03 -13.33
C ARG A 130 -1.64 7.11 -12.61
N LYS A 131 -2.24 8.31 -12.49
CA LYS A 131 -1.60 9.49 -11.87
C LYS A 131 -2.48 10.13 -10.79
N ASP A 132 -3.68 9.64 -10.61
CA ASP A 132 -4.62 10.16 -9.61
C ASP A 132 -4.17 9.81 -8.18
N CYS A 133 -4.49 10.66 -7.26
CA CYS A 133 -4.34 10.43 -5.84
C CYS A 133 -5.60 9.75 -5.28
#